data_166c3764ca9cb80cf99e98eb9a4b239a
#
_entry.id   166c3764ca9cb80cf99e98eb9a4b239a
#
_cell.length_a   1.000
_cell.length_b   1.000
_cell.length_c   1.000
_cell.angle_alpha   90.00
_cell.angle_beta   90.00
_cell.angle_gamma   90.00
#
_symmetry.space_group_name_H-M   'P 1'
#
loop_
_entity.id
_entity.type
_entity.pdbx_description
1 polymer ?
#
loop_
_entity_poly.entity_id
_entity_poly.type
_entity_poly.pdbx_seq_one_letter_code
_entity_poly.pdbx_strand_id
1 'polypeptide(L)'
;MNPRPVLGLFRSNKATISAPVKGTVTHNSIVVTGSVEWYKGNATWGVAYKKNSASDWTHQASTSKSINETLTSLTASTKYNIKLYVKYGDEYQYGSQIDVTTSAAE
;
A
#
# COMPACT_ATOMS: atom_id res chain seq x y z
N MET A 1 4.23 36.80 -0.34
CA MET A 1 4.33 36.15 -0.34
C MET A 1 4.28 35.32 -0.39
N ASN A 2 4.35 34.99 -0.39
CA ASN A 2 4.42 34.13 -0.43
C ASN A 2 4.40 33.29 -0.48
N PRO A 3 4.46 33.17 -0.49
CA PRO A 3 4.55 32.23 -0.43
C PRO A 3 4.37 31.38 -0.33
N ARG A 4 4.36 31.27 -0.30
CA ARG A 4 4.34 30.46 -0.19
C ARG A 4 4.31 29.63 -0.44
N PRO A 5 4.37 29.87 -0.57
CA PRO A 5 4.40 28.93 -0.67
C PRO A 5 4.64 27.99 -0.71
N VAL A 6 4.62 28.35 -0.73
CA VAL A 6 4.96 27.33 -0.95
C VAL A 6 5.64 26.51 -0.19
N LEU A 7 5.94 26.69 0.38
CA LEU A 7 6.56 25.99 1.21
C LEU A 7 5.86 24.94 1.80
N GLY A 8 4.89 25.14 2.20
CA GLY A 8 4.20 24.18 2.93
C GLY A 8 3.86 23.01 2.18
N LEU A 9 3.60 23.18 0.99
CA LEU A 9 3.12 22.10 0.32
C LEU A 9 4.07 21.02 0.20
N PHE A 10 5.30 21.29 0.10
CA PHE A 10 6.09 20.15 -0.11
C PHE A 10 6.37 19.38 1.11
N ARG A 11 6.10 19.92 2.24
CA ARG A 11 6.33 19.10 3.36
C ARG A 11 5.30 18.09 3.58
N SER A 12 4.16 18.25 3.01
CA SER A 12 3.16 17.22 3.15
C SER A 12 3.47 16.03 2.27
N ASN A 13 4.42 16.15 1.36
CA ASN A 13 4.77 15.03 0.51
C ASN A 13 6.03 14.39 0.95
N LYS A 14 5.96 13.73 2.09
CA LYS A 14 7.11 13.02 2.60
C LYS A 14 7.46 11.82 1.75
N ALA A 15 6.50 11.28 1.06
CA ALA A 15 6.72 10.09 0.24
C ALA A 15 5.93 10.19 -1.04
N THR A 16 6.45 9.52 -2.06
CA THR A 16 5.73 9.29 -3.31
C THR A 16 5.41 7.81 -3.35
N ILE A 17 4.16 7.48 -3.51
CA ILE A 17 3.67 6.11 -3.41
C ILE A 17 2.90 5.79 -4.68
N SER A 18 3.35 4.76 -5.41
CA SER A 18 2.65 4.37 -6.62
C SER A 18 1.36 3.64 -6.28
N ALA A 19 0.48 3.52 -7.26
CA ALA A 19 -0.65 2.62 -7.12
C ALA A 19 -0.12 1.19 -7.13
N PRO A 20 -0.71 0.29 -6.34
CA PRO A 20 -0.28 -1.10 -6.41
C PRO A 20 -0.71 -1.73 -7.72
N VAL A 21 0.05 -2.72 -8.16
CA VAL A 21 -0.28 -3.49 -9.37
C VAL A 21 -0.46 -4.92 -8.93
N LYS A 22 -1.58 -5.53 -9.29
CA LYS A 22 -1.77 -6.92 -8.94
C LYS A 22 -1.01 -7.81 -9.91
N GLY A 23 -0.39 -8.85 -9.38
CA GLY A 23 0.22 -9.90 -10.18
C GLY A 23 -0.69 -11.12 -10.18
N THR A 24 -0.12 -12.28 -9.84
CA THR A 24 -0.88 -13.53 -9.81
C THR A 24 -1.89 -13.50 -8.67
N VAL A 25 -3.11 -13.93 -8.98
CA VAL A 25 -4.19 -14.01 -7.99
C VAL A 25 -4.65 -15.46 -7.94
N THR A 26 -4.70 -16.00 -6.72
CA THR A 26 -5.23 -17.35 -6.50
C THR A 26 -6.42 -17.24 -5.55
N HIS A 27 -6.93 -18.39 -5.11
CA HIS A 27 -8.07 -18.36 -4.19
C HIS A 27 -7.68 -17.86 -2.79
N ASN A 28 -6.40 -17.89 -2.44
CA ASN A 28 -5.98 -17.46 -1.11
C ASN A 28 -4.75 -16.58 -1.12
N SER A 29 -4.34 -16.07 -2.26
CA SER A 29 -3.18 -15.20 -2.32
C SER A 29 -3.29 -14.18 -3.44
N ILE A 30 -2.59 -13.07 -3.27
CA ILE A 30 -2.52 -12.00 -4.28
C ILE A 30 -1.09 -11.47 -4.26
N VAL A 31 -0.45 -11.46 -5.42
CA VAL A 31 0.87 -10.82 -5.55
C VAL A 31 0.64 -9.36 -5.84
N VAL A 32 1.34 -8.49 -5.09
CA VAL A 32 1.21 -7.05 -5.24
C VAL A 32 2.59 -6.46 -5.47
N THR A 33 2.69 -5.63 -6.50
CA THR A 33 3.93 -4.92 -6.78
C THR A 33 3.68 -3.43 -6.79
N GLY A 34 4.76 -2.67 -6.66
CA GLY A 34 4.69 -1.23 -6.68
C GLY A 34 6.00 -0.62 -6.26
N SER A 35 6.01 0.68 -6.03
CA SER A 35 7.23 1.36 -5.61
C SER A 35 6.89 2.53 -4.71
N VAL A 36 7.83 2.83 -3.81
CA VAL A 36 7.71 3.98 -2.93
C VAL A 36 9.04 4.71 -2.89
N GLU A 37 8.99 5.99 -2.63
CA GLU A 37 10.16 6.84 -2.43
C GLU A 37 9.86 7.83 -1.34
N TRP A 38 10.88 8.24 -0.60
CA TRP A 38 10.73 9.31 0.36
C TRP A 38 12.03 10.09 0.43
N TYR A 39 11.92 11.34 0.98
CA TYR A 39 13.04 12.24 0.92
C TYR A 39 14.16 11.88 1.85
N LYS A 40 13.85 11.60 3.08
CA LYS A 40 14.91 11.31 4.03
C LYS A 40 14.32 10.72 5.30
N GLY A 41 15.22 10.21 6.12
CA GLY A 41 14.85 9.65 7.39
C GLY A 41 14.45 8.20 7.28
N ASN A 42 14.14 7.64 8.42
CA ASN A 42 13.76 6.24 8.50
C ASN A 42 12.26 6.11 8.40
N ALA A 43 11.84 5.13 7.63
CA ALA A 43 10.43 4.87 7.45
C ALA A 43 10.22 3.37 7.33
N THR A 44 9.00 2.95 7.59
CA THR A 44 8.55 1.59 7.33
C THR A 44 7.56 1.69 6.18
N TRP A 45 7.57 0.72 5.29
CA TRP A 45 6.70 0.77 4.13
C TRP A 45 6.28 -0.62 3.74
N GLY A 46 5.26 -0.72 2.89
CA GLY A 46 4.79 -2.01 2.42
C GLY A 46 3.40 -1.92 1.85
N VAL A 47 2.64 -2.98 2.06
CA VAL A 47 1.30 -3.15 1.52
C VAL A 47 0.29 -3.13 2.64
N ALA A 48 -0.77 -2.32 2.49
CA ALA A 48 -1.91 -2.34 3.39
C ALA A 48 -3.07 -2.97 2.66
N TYR A 49 -3.78 -3.88 3.31
CA TYR A 49 -4.89 -4.56 2.66
C TYR A 49 -5.95 -4.93 3.69
N LYS A 50 -7.16 -5.14 3.18
CA LYS A 50 -8.28 -5.59 4.00
C LYS A 50 -9.35 -6.16 3.10
N LYS A 51 -10.25 -6.98 3.68
CA LYS A 51 -11.47 -7.36 2.96
C LYS A 51 -12.30 -6.11 2.76
N ASN A 52 -12.99 -6.04 1.65
CA ASN A 52 -13.81 -4.89 1.34
C ASN A 52 -14.81 -4.56 2.45
N SER A 53 -15.32 -5.58 3.11
CA SER A 53 -16.30 -5.39 4.18
C SER A 53 -15.69 -5.14 5.55
N ALA A 54 -14.37 -5.26 5.70
CA ALA A 54 -13.72 -5.05 6.98
C ALA A 54 -13.45 -3.57 7.20
N SER A 55 -13.25 -3.18 8.46
CA SER A 55 -12.95 -1.79 8.80
C SER A 55 -11.47 -1.55 9.08
N ASP A 56 -10.74 -2.59 9.42
CA ASP A 56 -9.33 -2.43 9.81
C ASP A 56 -8.40 -2.92 8.72
N TRP A 57 -7.33 -2.16 8.51
CA TRP A 57 -6.30 -2.51 7.54
C TRP A 57 -5.22 -3.36 8.18
N THR A 58 -4.73 -4.35 7.43
CA THR A 58 -3.56 -5.13 7.81
C THR A 58 -2.38 -4.58 7.04
N HIS A 59 -1.25 -4.39 7.74
CA HIS A 59 -0.06 -3.82 7.12
C HIS A 59 1.03 -4.87 7.06
N GLN A 60 1.53 -5.13 5.86
CA GLN A 60 2.62 -6.07 5.65
C GLN A 60 3.83 -5.29 5.18
N ALA A 61 4.87 -5.24 6.01
CA ALA A 61 6.05 -4.45 5.71
C ALA A 61 6.89 -5.08 4.62
N SER A 62 7.50 -4.24 3.81
CA SER A 62 8.43 -4.67 2.77
C SER A 62 9.83 -4.25 3.16
N THR A 63 10.82 -4.82 2.49
CA THR A 63 12.22 -4.50 2.73
C THR A 63 12.88 -3.78 1.58
N SER A 64 12.21 -3.67 0.46
CA SER A 64 12.74 -3.01 -0.74
C SER A 64 11.74 -1.95 -1.20
N LYS A 65 12.25 -0.84 -1.70
CA LYS A 65 11.41 0.21 -2.27
C LYS A 65 10.69 -0.26 -3.53
N SER A 66 11.25 -1.25 -4.21
CA SER A 66 10.52 -1.94 -5.27
C SER A 66 9.74 -3.06 -4.59
N ILE A 67 8.49 -2.80 -4.32
CA ILE A 67 7.66 -3.70 -3.53
C ILE A 67 7.21 -4.87 -4.38
N ASN A 68 7.36 -6.07 -3.82
CA ASN A 68 6.88 -7.30 -4.44
C ASN A 68 6.51 -8.23 -3.32
N GLU A 69 5.26 -8.16 -2.90
CA GLU A 69 4.78 -8.92 -1.75
C GLU A 69 3.67 -9.85 -2.17
N THR A 70 3.63 -11.00 -1.53
CA THR A 70 2.54 -11.94 -1.73
C THR A 70 1.68 -11.93 -0.48
N LEU A 71 0.42 -11.56 -0.63
CA LEU A 71 -0.55 -11.60 0.45
C LEU A 71 -1.08 -13.02 0.51
N THR A 72 -1.03 -13.62 1.69
CA THR A 72 -1.41 -15.03 1.86
C THR A 72 -2.51 -15.18 2.88
N SER A 73 -3.02 -16.39 3.01
CA SER A 73 -4.08 -16.70 3.97
C SER A 73 -5.34 -15.88 3.73
N LEU A 74 -5.63 -15.61 2.48
CA LEU A 74 -6.82 -14.84 2.11
C LEU A 74 -8.01 -15.78 1.94
N THR A 75 -9.20 -15.18 1.94
CA THR A 75 -10.44 -15.90 1.74
C THR A 75 -10.78 -15.92 0.26
N ALA A 76 -11.25 -17.06 -0.23
CA ALA A 76 -11.60 -17.23 -1.64
C ALA A 76 -12.82 -16.39 -2.01
N SER A 77 -12.93 -16.04 -3.27
CA SER A 77 -14.08 -15.32 -3.82
C SER A 77 -14.43 -14.06 -3.03
N THR A 78 -13.41 -13.37 -2.57
CA THR A 78 -13.58 -12.20 -1.70
C THR A 78 -12.84 -11.00 -2.28
N LYS A 79 -13.50 -9.85 -2.28
CA LYS A 79 -12.87 -8.61 -2.73
C LYS A 79 -12.01 -8.04 -1.62
N TYR A 80 -10.78 -7.71 -1.97
CA TYR A 80 -9.83 -7.07 -1.07
C TYR A 80 -9.48 -5.68 -1.57
N ASN A 81 -9.33 -4.75 -0.63
CA ASN A 81 -8.86 -3.40 -0.93
C ASN A 81 -7.38 -3.38 -0.62
N ILE A 82 -6.58 -2.85 -1.53
CA ILE A 82 -5.12 -2.90 -1.42
C ILE A 82 -4.54 -1.53 -1.76
N LYS A 83 -3.61 -1.08 -0.93
CA LYS A 83 -2.86 0.15 -1.20
C LYS A 83 -1.47 0.01 -0.61
N LEU A 84 -0.55 0.86 -1.04
CA LEU A 84 0.79 0.89 -0.48
C LEU A 84 0.86 1.97 0.57
N TYR A 85 1.80 1.84 1.50
CA TYR A 85 1.94 2.81 2.57
C TYR A 85 3.40 3.09 2.88
N VAL A 86 3.65 4.27 3.44
CA VAL A 86 4.91 4.63 4.06
C VAL A 86 4.57 5.21 5.43
N LYS A 87 5.24 4.73 6.45
CA LYS A 87 4.99 5.18 7.81
C LYS A 87 6.23 5.88 8.36
N TYR A 88 6.06 7.14 8.74
CA TYR A 88 7.08 7.92 9.41
C TYR A 88 6.68 8.08 10.87
N GLY A 89 7.45 7.44 11.77
CA GLY A 89 7.08 7.51 13.17
C GLY A 89 5.67 6.97 13.35
N ASP A 90 4.76 7.84 13.78
CA ASP A 90 3.37 7.43 13.99
C ASP A 90 2.45 7.82 12.86
N GLU A 91 2.99 8.40 11.80
CA GLU A 91 2.17 8.94 10.74
C GLU A 91 2.23 8.07 9.50
N TYR A 92 1.05 7.69 8.99
CA TYR A 92 0.95 6.89 7.76
C TYR A 92 0.65 7.79 6.57
N GLN A 93 1.25 7.43 5.45
CA GLN A 93 0.94 8.06 4.18
C GLN A 93 0.60 6.94 3.20
N TYR A 94 -0.51 7.07 2.50
CA TYR A 94 -1.01 6.01 1.62
C TYR A 94 -1.08 6.50 0.19
N GLY A 95 -0.88 5.56 -0.75
CA GLY A 95 -1.10 5.84 -2.15
C GLY A 95 -2.51 5.47 -2.59
N SER A 96 -2.69 5.34 -3.89
CA SER A 96 -3.98 4.97 -4.45
C SER A 96 -4.36 3.55 -4.09
N GLN A 97 -5.65 3.28 -4.03
CA GLN A 97 -6.18 1.98 -3.68
C GLN A 97 -6.62 1.24 -4.94
N ILE A 98 -6.37 -0.06 -4.97
CA ILE A 98 -7.00 -0.93 -5.97
C ILE A 98 -7.83 -1.97 -5.25
N ASP A 99 -8.76 -2.56 -5.98
CA ASP A 99 -9.58 -3.64 -5.46
C ASP A 99 -9.31 -4.88 -6.27
N VAL A 100 -9.11 -6.00 -5.59
CA VAL A 100 -8.81 -7.28 -6.24
C VAL A 100 -9.64 -8.35 -5.59
N THR A 101 -10.27 -9.20 -6.41
CA THR A 101 -11.08 -10.31 -5.90
C THR A 101 -10.29 -11.60 -6.08
N THR A 102 -10.18 -12.37 -4.99
CA THR A 102 -9.53 -13.68 -5.05
C THR A 102 -10.36 -14.64 -5.90
N SER A 103 -9.68 -15.67 -6.39
CA SER A 103 -10.35 -16.68 -7.20
C SER A 103 -11.23 -17.56 -6.32
N ALA A 104 -12.13 -18.29 -6.95
CA ALA A 104 -12.94 -19.25 -6.23
C ALA A 104 -12.06 -20.42 -5.79
N ALA A 105 -12.39 -20.99 -4.65
CA ALA A 105 -11.70 -22.19 -4.19
C ALA A 105 -12.06 -23.37 -5.08
N GLU A 106 -11.10 -24.25 -5.29
CA GLU A 106 -11.30 -25.42 -6.13
C GLU A 106 -11.95 -26.55 -5.38
#